data_97d69d66909afaf4494c917f30c3730c
#
_entry.id   97d69d66909afaf4494c917f30c3730c
#
_cell.length_a   1.000
_cell.length_b   1.000
_cell.length_c   1.000
_cell.angle_alpha   90.00
_cell.angle_beta   90.00
_cell.angle_gamma   90.00
#
_symmetry.space_group_name_H-M   'P 1'
#
loop_
_entity.id
_entity.type
_entity.pdbx_description
1 polymer ?
#
loop_
_entity_poly.entity_id
_entity_poly.type
_entity_poly.pdbx_seq_one_letter_code
_entity_poly.pdbx_strand_id
1 'polypeptide(L)' 'MKVTPIQLTQVSQVRDFVNLTVKYPFDIDLVSGRYTVDAKSLLGIYSLDLSTPLKVVIYSDDTAQLEAELAPFTV' A
#
# COMPACT_ATOMS: atom_id res chain seq x y z
N MET A 1 -2.67 7.26 -12.82
CA MET A 1 -3.11 6.61 -11.58
C MET A 1 -3.23 5.12 -11.78
N LYS A 2 -2.74 4.34 -10.86
CA LYS A 2 -2.77 2.88 -10.93
C LYS A 2 -3.31 2.32 -9.62
N VAL A 3 -4.16 1.30 -9.71
CA VAL A 3 -4.74 0.61 -8.54
C VAL A 3 -4.26 -0.85 -8.55
N THR A 4 -3.65 -1.29 -7.47
CA THR A 4 -3.10 -2.65 -7.34
C THR A 4 -3.63 -3.30 -6.07
N PRO A 5 -4.21 -4.52 -6.16
CA PRO A 5 -4.68 -5.23 -4.97
C PRO A 5 -3.52 -5.83 -4.20
N ILE A 6 -3.56 -5.70 -2.88
CA ILE A 6 -2.55 -6.33 -1.99
C ILE A 6 -3.24 -6.89 -0.76
N GLN A 7 -2.46 -7.64 0.03
CA GLN A 7 -2.89 -8.12 1.34
C GLN A 7 -1.73 -8.02 2.32
N LEU A 8 -2.03 -7.55 3.53
CA LEU A 8 -1.06 -7.44 4.62
C LEU A 8 -1.57 -8.27 5.78
N THR A 9 -0.89 -9.37 6.10
CA THR A 9 -1.35 -10.33 7.10
C THR A 9 -0.53 -10.32 8.40
N GLN A 10 0.65 -9.69 8.38
CA GLN A 10 1.56 -9.67 9.53
C GLN A 10 2.10 -8.27 9.75
N VAL A 11 2.46 -7.97 11.01
CA VAL A 11 3.04 -6.68 11.37
C VAL A 11 4.30 -6.39 10.58
N SER A 12 5.14 -7.39 10.35
CA SER A 12 6.36 -7.24 9.56
C SER A 12 6.07 -6.80 8.12
N GLN A 13 4.99 -7.30 7.53
CA GLN A 13 4.58 -6.90 6.19
C GLN A 13 4.14 -5.43 6.13
N VAL A 14 3.45 -4.95 7.16
CA VAL A 14 3.04 -3.55 7.25
C VAL A 14 4.26 -2.64 7.26
N ARG A 15 5.27 -2.97 8.06
CA ARG A 15 6.52 -2.21 8.14
C ARG A 15 7.28 -2.24 6.81
N ASP A 16 7.37 -3.41 6.18
CA ASP A 16 8.04 -3.54 4.89
C ASP A 16 7.32 -2.73 3.81
N PHE A 17 5.99 -2.74 3.84
CA PHE A 17 5.18 -1.97 2.90
C PHE A 17 5.41 -0.46 3.08
N VAL A 18 5.41 0.04 4.31
CA VAL A 18 5.68 1.46 4.57
C VAL A 18 7.09 1.83 4.13
N ASN A 19 8.09 1.01 4.47
CA ASN A 19 9.47 1.25 4.07
C ASN A 19 9.63 1.30 2.55
N LEU A 20 8.83 0.52 1.84
CA LEU A 20 8.80 0.54 0.38
C LEU A 20 8.19 1.83 -0.15
N THR A 21 7.01 2.22 0.35
CA THR A 21 6.27 3.35 -0.20
C THR A 21 6.96 4.69 0.07
N VAL A 22 7.65 4.84 1.20
CA VAL A 22 8.34 6.11 1.53
C VAL A 22 9.51 6.41 0.60
N LYS A 23 10.00 5.43 -0.15
CA LYS A 23 11.07 5.65 -1.13
C LYS A 23 10.62 6.41 -2.37
N TYR A 24 9.33 6.52 -2.61
CA TYR A 24 8.77 7.13 -3.81
C TYR A 24 8.26 8.54 -3.50
N PRO A 25 8.51 9.51 -4.42
CA PRO A 25 8.17 10.92 -4.16
C PRO A 25 6.70 11.26 -4.41
N PHE A 26 5.97 10.41 -5.12
CA PHE A 26 4.55 10.66 -5.43
C PHE A 26 3.65 10.13 -4.31
N ASP A 27 2.41 10.60 -4.31
CA ASP A 27 1.42 10.17 -3.32
C ASP A 27 0.97 8.75 -3.59
N ILE A 28 0.78 7.98 -2.53
CA ILE A 28 0.29 6.61 -2.57
C ILE A 28 -0.71 6.45 -1.44
N ASP A 29 -1.92 5.98 -1.76
CA ASP A 29 -2.96 5.71 -0.77
C ASP A 29 -3.17 4.22 -0.61
N LEU A 30 -3.64 3.82 0.56
CA LEU A 30 -4.07 2.46 0.85
C LEU A 30 -5.55 2.50 1.21
N VAL A 31 -6.35 1.70 0.50
CA VAL A 31 -7.80 1.71 0.62
C VAL A 31 -8.28 0.38 1.18
N SER A 32 -9.11 0.44 2.20
CA SER A 32 -9.82 -0.70 2.79
C SER A 32 -11.32 -0.37 2.82
N GLY A 33 -12.09 -0.96 1.91
CA GLY A 33 -13.51 -0.64 1.79
C GLY A 33 -13.71 0.85 1.50
N ARG A 34 -14.35 1.55 2.44
CA ARG A 34 -14.61 3.00 2.31
C ARG A 34 -13.54 3.87 2.96
N TYR A 35 -12.54 3.26 3.58
CA TYR A 35 -11.51 4.00 4.30
C TYR A 35 -10.26 4.13 3.45
N THR A 36 -9.69 5.33 3.41
CA THR A 36 -8.47 5.63 2.66
C THR A 36 -7.47 6.29 3.61
N VAL A 37 -6.25 5.78 3.61
CA VAL A 37 -5.16 6.33 4.41
C VAL A 37 -3.92 6.52 3.54
N ASP A 38 -2.98 7.34 4.01
CA ASP A 38 -1.68 7.50 3.37
C ASP A 38 -0.88 6.19 3.52
N ALA A 39 -0.46 5.60 2.40
CA ALA A 39 0.30 4.35 2.41
C ALA A 39 1.68 4.51 3.04
N LYS A 40 2.14 5.75 3.24
CA LYS A 40 3.43 6.06 3.89
C LYS A 40 3.27 6.25 5.40
N SER A 41 2.04 6.11 5.94
CA SER A 41 1.75 6.29 7.36
C SER A 41 1.51 4.96 8.05
N LEU A 42 2.45 4.57 8.90
CA LEU A 42 2.34 3.32 9.68
C LEU A 42 1.08 3.33 10.56
N LEU A 43 0.83 4.45 11.26
CA LEU A 43 -0.34 4.57 12.12
C LEU A 43 -1.65 4.56 11.33
N GLY A 44 -1.65 5.20 10.16
CA GLY A 44 -2.82 5.18 9.29
C GLY A 44 -3.18 3.76 8.87
N ILE A 45 -2.18 2.97 8.49
CA ILE A 45 -2.40 1.58 8.06
C ILE A 45 -2.94 0.73 9.21
N TYR A 46 -2.40 0.91 10.43
CA TYR A 46 -2.89 0.16 11.59
C TYR A 46 -4.34 0.50 11.97
N SER A 47 -4.87 1.61 11.50
CA SER A 47 -6.27 1.96 11.72
C SER A 47 -7.23 1.20 10.82
N LEU A 48 -6.74 0.52 9.79
CA LEU A 48 -7.55 -0.22 8.83
C LEU A 48 -7.82 -1.65 9.31
N ASP A 49 -8.88 -2.25 8.76
CA ASP A 49 -9.12 -3.69 8.89
C ASP A 49 -8.22 -4.43 7.91
N LEU A 50 -7.13 -5.01 8.43
CA LEU A 50 -6.14 -5.70 7.60
C LEU A 50 -6.54 -7.15 7.29
N SER A 51 -7.67 -7.63 7.80
CA SER A 51 -8.16 -8.97 7.51
C SER A 51 -8.78 -9.10 6.12
N THR A 52 -9.07 -7.98 5.47
CA THR A 52 -9.66 -7.93 4.13
C THR A 52 -8.63 -7.50 3.10
N PRO A 53 -8.82 -7.85 1.82
CA PRO A 53 -7.95 -7.36 0.75
C PRO A 53 -7.95 -5.82 0.68
N LEU A 54 -6.79 -5.26 0.38
CA LEU A 54 -6.57 -3.82 0.31
C LEU A 54 -6.25 -3.41 -1.12
N LYS A 55 -6.38 -2.12 -1.42
CA LYS A 55 -6.01 -1.57 -2.72
C LYS A 55 -4.99 -0.47 -2.51
N VAL A 56 -3.89 -0.56 -3.27
CA VAL A 56 -2.89 0.52 -3.33
C VAL A 56 -3.25 1.41 -4.50
N VAL A 57 -3.42 2.70 -4.23
CA VAL A 57 -3.69 3.70 -5.28
C VAL A 57 -2.43 4.54 -5.46
N ILE A 58 -1.85 4.47 -6.64
CA ILE A 58 -0.58 5.11 -6.96
C ILE A 58 -0.85 6.31 -7.87
N TYR A 59 -0.50 7.51 -7.41
CA TYR A 59 -0.74 8.75 -8.13
C TYR A 59 0.50 9.13 -8.94
N SER A 60 0.80 8.30 -9.95
CA SER A 60 1.91 8.51 -10.85
C SER A 60 1.64 7.80 -12.18
N ASP A 61 2.24 8.27 -13.25
CA ASP A 61 2.22 7.59 -14.55
C ASP A 61 3.35 6.56 -14.67
N ASP A 62 4.40 6.68 -13.84
CA ASP A 62 5.53 5.75 -13.83
C ASP A 62 5.43 4.87 -12.59
N THR A 63 4.76 3.74 -12.72
CA THR A 63 4.45 2.83 -11.61
C THR A 63 5.15 1.48 -11.72
N ALA A 64 5.89 1.23 -12.79
CA ALA A 64 6.41 -0.11 -13.08
C ALA A 64 7.35 -0.64 -11.99
N GLN A 65 8.25 0.20 -11.48
CA GLN A 65 9.19 -0.23 -10.44
C GLN A 65 8.46 -0.54 -9.14
N LEU A 66 7.54 0.34 -8.72
CA LEU A 66 6.77 0.12 -7.50
C LEU A 66 5.89 -1.12 -7.62
N GLU A 67 5.23 -1.33 -8.77
CA GLU A 67 4.41 -2.52 -8.97
C GLU A 67 5.24 -3.79 -8.87
N ALA A 68 6.46 -3.80 -9.41
CA ALA A 68 7.35 -4.95 -9.29
C ALA A 68 7.72 -5.21 -7.82
N GLU A 69 7.97 -4.16 -7.06
CA GLU A 69 8.33 -4.26 -5.64
C GLU A 69 7.12 -4.62 -4.76
N LEU A 70 5.90 -4.40 -5.23
CA LEU A 70 4.69 -4.80 -4.53
C LEU A 70 4.36 -6.29 -4.68
N ALA A 71 5.05 -7.00 -5.57
CA ALA A 71 4.76 -8.41 -5.86
C ALA A 71 4.66 -9.28 -4.60
N PRO A 72 5.53 -9.14 -3.56
CA PRO A 72 5.40 -9.94 -2.34
C PRO A 72 4.11 -9.73 -1.57
N PHE A 73 3.41 -8.61 -1.81
CA PHE A 73 2.17 -8.27 -1.11
C PHE A 73 0.93 -8.54 -1.95
N THR A 74 1.06 -8.83 -3.23
CA THR A 74 -0.09 -9.05 -4.11
C THR A 74 -0.75 -10.40 -3.82
N VAL A 75 -2.06 -10.44 -4.04
CA VAL A 75 -2.87 -11.64 -3.85
C VAL A 75 -3.13 -12.34 -5.18
#